data_7a8046d6152c5ff278bc4f7bce642851
#
_entry.id   7a8046d6152c5ff278bc4f7bce642851
#
_cell.length_a   1.000
_cell.length_b   1.000
_cell.length_c   1.000
_cell.angle_alpha   90.00
_cell.angle_beta   90.00
_cell.angle_gamma   90.00
#
_symmetry.space_group_name_H-M   'P 1'
#
loop_
_entity.id
_entity.type
_entity.pdbx_description
1 polymer ?
#
loop_
_entity_poly.entity_id
_entity_poly.type
_entity_poly.pdbx_seq_one_letter_code
_entity_poly.pdbx_strand_id
1 'polypeptide(L)'
;VGRFAFAVLVIELVAQIATRGLKRGLAEQLSAPGADPRIVVWDGMFVAFLASALGSAILFLLPQLMYPAGDVSDTDRWMALLVFAIAGTEIALAACAYRFDIGATVRARAIVEPWAISIAAVGFWFVSMHDGLMLAYAAAMVAAFLTALWPMFRHYGGPGVWRPHPAHLIGLARRNAPLAAADAIEWGTRRLDLFILGQFTSPAIYGIYYMAQQVASLPQKLKTSFEPILGPVITRSLAEKRFAAVAAQVSQVGFWIIAAQAGVALALGIPGEAVMGLVGPEFVDGTGALAFLLAAEVVAATAVVSEAALVYVARHRNLLISLATLALQAVLSVGLILVARSMGLPPIYYAGAVALALMLALGFASVAKAWLLARILKAPVNSLRWALVWATAGAAVLGWGATQLPEWAELLIGVPFILGVYAW
;
A
#
# COMPACT_ATOMS: atom_id res chain seq x y z
N VAL A 1 7.61 17.09 6.01
CA VAL A 1 6.84 15.95 5.48
C VAL A 1 7.76 14.83 5.02
N GLY A 2 8.76 15.08 4.17
CA GLY A 2 9.59 14.01 3.59
C GLY A 2 10.41 13.22 4.62
N ARG A 3 11.02 13.88 5.61
CA ARG A 3 11.74 13.23 6.72
C ARG A 3 10.81 12.28 7.49
N PHE A 4 9.62 12.74 7.83
CA PHE A 4 8.58 11.95 8.47
C PHE A 4 8.19 10.74 7.61
N ALA A 5 7.89 10.96 6.35
CA ALA A 5 7.40 9.93 5.44
C ALA A 5 8.43 8.79 5.23
N PHE A 6 9.73 9.11 5.14
CA PHE A 6 10.77 8.09 5.02
C PHE A 6 10.97 7.30 6.32
N ALA A 7 10.98 7.99 7.47
CA ALA A 7 11.06 7.30 8.76
C ALA A 7 9.90 6.33 8.97
N VAL A 8 8.67 6.77 8.70
CA VAL A 8 7.47 5.91 8.76
C VAL A 8 7.58 4.71 7.83
N LEU A 9 8.07 4.91 6.59
CA LEU A 9 8.28 3.83 5.64
C LEU A 9 9.18 2.73 6.22
N VAL A 10 10.31 3.10 6.81
CA VAL A 10 11.27 2.15 7.40
C VAL A 10 10.68 1.47 8.64
N ILE A 11 10.01 2.22 9.50
CA ILE A 11 9.35 1.69 10.69
C ILE A 11 8.26 0.67 10.32
N GLU A 12 7.42 1.00 9.32
CA GLU A 12 6.40 0.08 8.79
C GLU A 12 7.02 -1.18 8.21
N LEU A 13 8.13 -1.07 7.45
CA LEU A 13 8.84 -2.24 6.92
C LEU A 13 9.30 -3.17 8.05
N VAL A 14 9.97 -2.60 9.05
CA VAL A 14 10.47 -3.37 10.19
C VAL A 14 9.31 -3.99 10.97
N ALA A 15 8.20 -3.27 11.13
CA ALA A 15 7.00 -3.79 11.78
C ALA A 15 6.37 -4.94 10.98
N GLN A 16 6.29 -4.86 9.65
CA GLN A 16 5.83 -5.97 8.80
C GLN A 16 6.70 -7.22 8.97
N ILE A 17 8.02 -7.03 9.00
CA ILE A 17 8.96 -8.13 9.26
C ILE A 17 8.78 -8.68 10.68
N ALA A 18 8.52 -7.82 11.67
CA ALA A 18 8.32 -8.21 13.07
C ALA A 18 7.05 -9.04 13.30
N THR A 19 6.01 -8.87 12.48
CA THR A 19 4.81 -9.74 12.54
C THR A 19 5.11 -11.20 12.21
N ARG A 20 6.26 -11.50 11.58
CA ARG A 20 6.68 -12.85 11.19
C ARG A 20 5.61 -13.62 10.39
N GLY A 21 4.78 -12.93 9.59
CA GLY A 21 3.69 -13.55 8.82
C GLY A 21 2.50 -14.02 9.67
N LEU A 22 2.53 -13.76 10.98
CA LEU A 22 1.48 -14.20 11.91
C LEU A 22 0.15 -13.49 11.65
N LYS A 23 0.15 -12.30 11.05
CA LYS A 23 -1.11 -11.64 10.67
C LYS A 23 -1.98 -12.51 9.73
N ARG A 24 -1.36 -13.39 8.93
CA ARG A 24 -2.06 -14.36 8.06
C ARG A 24 -2.07 -15.76 8.65
N GLY A 25 -0.97 -16.18 9.26
CA GLY A 25 -0.78 -17.54 9.78
C GLY A 25 -1.50 -17.83 11.09
N LEU A 26 -1.92 -16.79 11.83
CA LEU A 26 -2.58 -16.97 13.13
C LEU A 26 -3.90 -17.72 13.01
N ALA A 27 -4.68 -17.46 11.95
CA ALA A 27 -5.96 -18.13 11.72
C ALA A 27 -5.79 -19.65 11.51
N GLU A 28 -4.77 -20.07 10.76
CA GLU A 28 -4.45 -21.50 10.56
C GLU A 28 -4.15 -22.19 11.90
N GLN A 29 -3.38 -21.53 12.75
CA GLN A 29 -2.97 -22.09 14.03
C GLN A 29 -4.10 -22.11 15.05
N LEU A 30 -4.95 -21.10 15.05
CA LEU A 30 -6.17 -21.06 15.88
C LEU A 30 -7.17 -22.15 15.47
N SER A 31 -7.12 -22.60 14.21
CA SER A 31 -7.98 -23.67 13.67
C SER A 31 -7.39 -25.06 13.85
N ALA A 32 -6.14 -25.19 14.36
CA ALA A 32 -5.50 -26.48 14.54
C ALA A 32 -6.21 -27.34 15.62
N PRO A 33 -6.41 -28.66 15.38
CA PRO A 33 -7.04 -29.54 16.36
C PRO A 33 -6.29 -29.53 17.70
N GLY A 34 -7.02 -29.28 18.80
CA GLY A 34 -6.44 -29.27 20.15
C GLY A 34 -5.66 -27.98 20.52
N ALA A 35 -5.63 -26.98 19.67
CA ALA A 35 -5.00 -25.70 19.97
C ALA A 35 -5.81 -24.93 21.04
N ASP A 36 -5.12 -24.46 22.09
CA ASP A 36 -5.70 -23.49 23.01
C ASP A 36 -5.60 -22.09 22.36
N PRO A 37 -6.72 -21.44 21.99
CA PRO A 37 -6.70 -20.15 21.31
C PRO A 37 -5.99 -19.05 22.10
N ARG A 38 -6.04 -19.13 23.43
CA ARG A 38 -5.37 -18.17 24.30
C ARG A 38 -3.86 -18.29 24.19
N ILE A 39 -3.34 -19.52 24.27
CA ILE A 39 -1.89 -19.79 24.17
C ILE A 39 -1.38 -19.35 22.80
N VAL A 40 -2.09 -19.72 21.72
CA VAL A 40 -1.70 -19.37 20.35
C VAL A 40 -1.60 -17.86 20.14
N VAL A 41 -2.57 -17.09 20.65
CA VAL A 41 -2.55 -15.61 20.50
C VAL A 41 -1.42 -15.00 21.31
N TRP A 42 -1.18 -15.45 22.55
CA TRP A 42 -0.09 -14.92 23.38
C TRP A 42 1.29 -15.33 22.87
N ASP A 43 1.46 -16.53 22.33
CA ASP A 43 2.69 -16.93 21.64
C ASP A 43 2.95 -16.04 20.42
N GLY A 44 1.91 -15.78 19.62
CA GLY A 44 2.00 -14.87 18.47
C GLY A 44 2.39 -13.44 18.87
N MET A 45 1.73 -12.88 19.89
CA MET A 45 2.05 -11.57 20.43
C MET A 45 3.49 -11.51 20.97
N PHE A 46 3.95 -12.56 21.65
CA PHE A 46 5.29 -12.61 22.21
C PHE A 46 6.38 -12.73 21.13
N VAL A 47 6.15 -13.56 20.08
CA VAL A 47 7.05 -13.64 18.92
C VAL A 47 7.17 -12.28 18.22
N ALA A 48 6.03 -11.61 17.99
CA ALA A 48 6.03 -10.27 17.41
C ALA A 48 6.73 -9.25 18.33
N PHE A 49 6.53 -9.35 19.64
CA PHE A 49 7.21 -8.51 20.63
C PHE A 49 8.74 -8.67 20.57
N LEU A 50 9.24 -9.91 20.58
CA LEU A 50 10.70 -10.16 20.50
C LEU A 50 11.28 -9.67 19.16
N ALA A 51 10.58 -9.92 18.05
CA ALA A 51 11.02 -9.45 16.74
C ALA A 51 10.98 -7.91 16.66
N SER A 52 9.96 -7.27 17.26
CA SER A 52 9.87 -5.82 17.37
C SER A 52 10.99 -5.24 18.25
N ALA A 53 11.35 -5.92 19.35
CA ALA A 53 12.45 -5.50 20.20
C ALA A 53 13.78 -5.49 19.44
N LEU A 54 14.04 -6.54 18.66
CA LEU A 54 15.23 -6.60 17.81
C LEU A 54 15.21 -5.51 16.74
N GLY A 55 14.09 -5.36 16.01
CA GLY A 55 13.93 -4.34 14.98
C GLY A 55 14.05 -2.91 15.53
N SER A 56 13.39 -2.62 16.65
CA SER A 56 13.47 -1.33 17.32
C SER A 56 14.89 -1.04 17.83
N ALA A 57 15.59 -2.04 18.37
CA ALA A 57 16.97 -1.87 18.80
C ALA A 57 17.90 -1.53 17.63
N ILE A 58 17.74 -2.20 16.48
CA ILE A 58 18.51 -1.89 15.27
C ILE A 58 18.24 -0.45 14.82
N LEU A 59 16.97 -0.03 14.73
CA LEU A 59 16.62 1.34 14.30
C LEU A 59 17.07 2.40 15.32
N PHE A 60 17.02 2.09 16.61
CA PHE A 60 17.46 3.00 17.68
C PHE A 60 18.98 3.21 17.66
N LEU A 61 19.74 2.12 17.45
CA LEU A 61 21.22 2.15 17.38
C LEU A 61 21.72 2.69 16.03
N LEU A 62 20.96 2.50 14.96
CA LEU A 62 21.28 2.92 13.60
C LEU A 62 20.18 3.84 13.03
N PRO A 63 19.97 5.03 13.64
CA PRO A 63 18.89 5.93 13.22
C PRO A 63 19.06 6.46 11.79
N GLN A 64 20.27 6.37 11.22
CA GLN A 64 20.52 6.71 9.81
C GLN A 64 19.71 5.85 8.83
N LEU A 65 19.26 4.67 9.24
CA LEU A 65 18.35 3.86 8.45
C LEU A 65 16.98 4.53 8.25
N MET A 66 16.53 5.32 9.24
CA MET A 66 15.29 6.10 9.18
C MET A 66 15.50 7.50 8.61
N TYR A 67 16.72 8.05 8.75
CA TYR A 67 17.06 9.43 8.41
C TYR A 67 18.41 9.50 7.66
N PRO A 68 18.45 9.04 6.38
CA PRO A 68 19.73 8.90 5.66
C PRO A 68 20.38 10.25 5.31
N ALA A 69 19.60 11.33 5.26
CA ALA A 69 20.04 12.64 4.77
C ALA A 69 19.90 13.79 5.78
N GLY A 70 19.85 13.50 7.09
CA GLY A 70 19.62 14.56 8.08
C GLY A 70 20.23 14.32 9.44
N ASP A 71 20.31 15.38 10.22
CA ASP A 71 20.65 15.30 11.64
C ASP A 71 19.53 14.56 12.38
N VAL A 72 19.92 13.69 13.27
CA VAL A 72 19.02 12.83 14.05
C VAL A 72 18.85 13.44 15.44
N SER A 73 17.61 13.79 15.78
CA SER A 73 17.27 14.23 17.15
C SER A 73 17.01 13.01 18.06
N ASP A 74 16.97 13.26 19.36
CA ASP A 74 16.59 12.20 20.31
C ASP A 74 15.14 11.72 20.09
N THR A 75 14.23 12.62 19.74
CA THR A 75 12.84 12.29 19.39
C THR A 75 12.77 11.28 18.23
N ASP A 76 13.63 11.44 17.23
CA ASP A 76 13.70 10.55 16.07
C ASP A 76 14.04 9.10 16.44
N ARG A 77 14.95 8.92 17.39
CA ARG A 77 15.33 7.58 17.84
C ARG A 77 14.18 6.86 18.52
N TRP A 78 13.37 7.60 19.31
CA TRP A 78 12.21 7.02 19.99
C TRP A 78 11.10 6.57 19.04
N MET A 79 11.06 7.10 17.81
CA MET A 79 10.14 6.61 16.77
C MET A 79 10.34 5.11 16.46
N ALA A 80 11.54 4.58 16.68
CA ALA A 80 11.80 3.14 16.51
C ALA A 80 10.88 2.25 17.38
N LEU A 81 10.41 2.74 18.54
CA LEU A 81 9.50 2.00 19.40
C LEU A 81 8.11 1.77 18.79
N LEU A 82 7.74 2.54 17.76
CA LEU A 82 6.46 2.35 17.07
C LEU A 82 6.34 1.01 16.37
N VAL A 83 7.46 0.33 16.10
CA VAL A 83 7.47 -1.05 15.61
C VAL A 83 6.60 -1.96 16.50
N PHE A 84 6.67 -1.78 17.83
CA PHE A 84 5.83 -2.55 18.77
C PHE A 84 4.34 -2.26 18.60
N ALA A 85 3.99 -0.98 18.50
CA ALA A 85 2.59 -0.58 18.37
C ALA A 85 2.00 -1.08 17.05
N ILE A 86 2.72 -0.94 15.94
CA ILE A 86 2.26 -1.34 14.60
C ILE A 86 2.16 -2.88 14.52
N ALA A 87 3.22 -3.61 14.87
CA ALA A 87 3.22 -5.07 14.80
C ALA A 87 2.19 -5.68 15.77
N GLY A 88 2.10 -5.14 16.99
CA GLY A 88 1.11 -5.57 17.97
C GLY A 88 -0.32 -5.34 17.53
N THR A 89 -0.61 -4.21 16.88
CA THR A 89 -1.93 -3.93 16.28
C THR A 89 -2.29 -4.98 15.24
N GLU A 90 -1.38 -5.31 14.32
CA GLU A 90 -1.62 -6.31 13.27
C GLU A 90 -1.99 -7.69 13.85
N ILE A 91 -1.25 -8.15 14.86
CA ILE A 91 -1.51 -9.44 15.52
C ILE A 91 -2.83 -9.41 16.29
N ALA A 92 -3.09 -8.34 17.05
CA ALA A 92 -4.32 -8.19 17.81
C ALA A 92 -5.56 -8.17 16.92
N LEU A 93 -5.50 -7.44 15.80
CA LEU A 93 -6.59 -7.38 14.82
C LEU A 93 -6.77 -8.71 14.08
N ALA A 94 -5.68 -9.43 13.74
CA ALA A 94 -5.78 -10.77 13.16
C ALA A 94 -6.47 -11.76 14.10
N ALA A 95 -6.16 -11.69 15.39
CA ALA A 95 -6.84 -12.49 16.41
C ALA A 95 -8.33 -12.17 16.52
N CYS A 96 -8.70 -10.88 16.52
CA CYS A 96 -10.09 -10.43 16.53
C CYS A 96 -10.85 -10.86 15.26
N ALA A 97 -10.21 -10.76 14.09
CA ALA A 97 -10.78 -11.18 12.81
C ALA A 97 -11.13 -12.67 12.79
N TYR A 98 -10.32 -13.52 13.41
CA TYR A 98 -10.62 -14.95 13.56
C TYR A 98 -11.93 -15.20 14.36
N ARG A 99 -12.28 -14.31 15.28
CA ARG A 99 -13.54 -14.30 16.00
C ARG A 99 -14.68 -13.57 15.30
N PHE A 100 -14.49 -13.22 14.02
CA PHE A 100 -15.43 -12.40 13.23
C PHE A 100 -15.71 -11.01 13.79
N ASP A 101 -14.87 -10.50 14.72
CA ASP A 101 -14.97 -9.12 15.21
C ASP A 101 -14.26 -8.17 14.22
N ILE A 102 -14.88 -8.00 13.05
CA ILE A 102 -14.43 -7.04 12.03
C ILE A 102 -14.55 -5.60 12.57
N GLY A 103 -15.48 -5.36 13.49
CA GLY A 103 -15.65 -4.07 14.15
C GLY A 103 -14.39 -3.58 14.88
N ALA A 104 -13.56 -4.49 15.40
CA ALA A 104 -12.27 -4.13 15.99
C ALA A 104 -11.33 -3.48 14.96
N THR A 105 -11.24 -4.05 13.76
CA THR A 105 -10.41 -3.50 12.66
C THR A 105 -10.95 -2.14 12.22
N VAL A 106 -12.26 -2.00 12.04
CA VAL A 106 -12.87 -0.73 11.64
C VAL A 106 -12.60 0.35 12.71
N ARG A 107 -12.81 0.05 13.99
CA ARG A 107 -12.55 1.00 15.08
C ARG A 107 -11.09 1.44 15.12
N ALA A 108 -10.14 0.49 15.10
CA ALA A 108 -8.72 0.80 15.23
C ALA A 108 -8.17 1.52 13.99
N ARG A 109 -8.40 0.99 12.79
CA ARG A 109 -7.75 1.44 11.54
C ARG A 109 -8.54 2.49 10.76
N ALA A 110 -9.88 2.45 10.78
CA ALA A 110 -10.69 3.37 9.99
C ALA A 110 -11.23 4.56 10.80
N ILE A 111 -11.26 4.46 12.13
CA ILE A 111 -11.78 5.53 13.00
C ILE A 111 -10.65 6.09 13.86
N VAL A 112 -10.12 5.31 14.81
CA VAL A 112 -9.21 5.83 15.83
C VAL A 112 -7.90 6.32 15.23
N GLU A 113 -7.26 5.57 14.37
CA GLU A 113 -5.98 5.95 13.75
C GLU A 113 -6.07 7.28 12.96
N PRO A 114 -7.01 7.47 11.99
CA PRO A 114 -7.11 8.73 11.25
C PRO A 114 -7.55 9.92 12.11
N TRP A 115 -8.45 9.71 13.07
CA TRP A 115 -8.87 10.78 13.96
C TRP A 115 -7.78 11.15 14.96
N ALA A 116 -7.08 10.16 15.52
CA ALA A 116 -6.00 10.42 16.47
C ALA A 116 -4.85 11.19 15.82
N ILE A 117 -4.43 10.83 14.58
CA ILE A 117 -3.38 11.56 13.89
C ILE A 117 -3.82 13.00 13.58
N SER A 118 -5.09 13.20 13.15
CA SER A 118 -5.60 14.53 12.81
C SER A 118 -5.70 15.43 14.04
N ILE A 119 -6.26 14.93 15.14
CA ILE A 119 -6.40 15.69 16.40
C ILE A 119 -5.02 15.97 17.00
N ALA A 120 -4.15 14.95 17.05
CA ALA A 120 -2.81 15.09 17.59
C ALA A 120 -1.94 16.03 16.74
N ALA A 121 -2.08 16.02 15.41
CA ALA A 121 -1.36 16.94 14.53
C ALA A 121 -1.71 18.40 14.84
N VAL A 122 -2.99 18.70 15.05
CA VAL A 122 -3.43 20.05 15.47
C VAL A 122 -2.87 20.38 16.87
N GLY A 123 -2.95 19.45 17.83
CA GLY A 123 -2.43 19.67 19.17
C GLY A 123 -0.92 19.89 19.21
N PHE A 124 -0.15 19.05 18.52
CA PHE A 124 1.32 19.15 18.50
C PHE A 124 1.85 20.27 17.63
N TRP A 125 1.05 20.83 16.72
CA TRP A 125 1.38 22.04 16.00
C TRP A 125 1.76 23.21 16.95
N PHE A 126 1.04 23.34 18.05
CA PHE A 126 1.30 24.38 19.06
C PHE A 126 2.51 24.06 19.96
N VAL A 127 2.98 22.81 19.98
CA VAL A 127 4.10 22.38 20.83
C VAL A 127 5.42 22.38 20.05
N SER A 128 5.44 21.84 18.83
CA SER A 128 6.64 21.76 18.00
C SER A 128 6.24 21.69 16.53
N MET A 129 6.59 22.72 15.77
CA MET A 129 6.41 22.70 14.30
C MET A 129 7.32 21.69 13.60
N HIS A 130 8.45 21.33 14.21
CA HIS A 130 9.43 20.42 13.62
C HIS A 130 9.05 18.94 13.81
N ASP A 131 8.69 18.55 15.03
CA ASP A 131 8.44 17.15 15.40
C ASP A 131 6.95 16.84 15.55
N GLY A 132 6.06 17.84 15.42
CA GLY A 132 4.63 17.70 15.69
C GLY A 132 3.96 16.58 14.89
N LEU A 133 4.33 16.41 13.60
CA LEU A 133 3.77 15.35 12.76
C LEU A 133 4.25 13.94 13.19
N MET A 134 5.51 13.83 13.65
CA MET A 134 6.04 12.58 14.17
C MET A 134 5.37 12.17 15.47
N LEU A 135 5.19 13.13 16.38
CA LEU A 135 4.49 12.90 17.65
C LEU A 135 3.01 12.57 17.43
N ALA A 136 2.36 13.22 16.45
CA ALA A 136 0.99 12.91 16.07
C ALA A 136 0.84 11.49 15.54
N TYR A 137 1.75 11.06 14.68
CA TYR A 137 1.79 9.69 14.19
C TYR A 137 2.04 8.69 15.32
N ALA A 138 2.97 8.98 16.22
CA ALA A 138 3.24 8.14 17.38
C ALA A 138 2.00 7.99 18.26
N ALA A 139 1.32 9.08 18.55
CA ALA A 139 0.07 9.06 19.32
C ALA A 139 -1.03 8.24 18.63
N ALA A 140 -1.16 8.37 17.29
CA ALA A 140 -2.14 7.61 16.52
C ALA A 140 -1.84 6.10 16.52
N MET A 141 -0.58 5.69 16.34
CA MET A 141 -0.19 4.27 16.36
C MET A 141 -0.41 3.64 17.74
N VAL A 142 -0.07 4.36 18.81
CA VAL A 142 -0.33 3.90 20.18
C VAL A 142 -1.84 3.83 20.45
N ALA A 143 -2.63 4.82 20.04
CA ALA A 143 -4.09 4.80 20.20
C ALA A 143 -4.73 3.64 19.44
N ALA A 144 -4.30 3.37 18.20
CA ALA A 144 -4.76 2.24 17.41
C ALA A 144 -4.42 0.91 18.08
N PHE A 145 -3.20 0.78 18.62
CA PHE A 145 -2.76 -0.42 19.34
C PHE A 145 -3.60 -0.68 20.59
N LEU A 146 -3.80 0.33 21.43
CA LEU A 146 -4.64 0.21 22.62
C LEU A 146 -6.08 -0.16 22.26
N THR A 147 -6.61 0.43 21.19
CA THR A 147 -7.96 0.13 20.67
C THR A 147 -8.06 -1.32 20.17
N ALA A 148 -7.01 -1.85 19.57
CA ALA A 148 -6.97 -3.25 19.10
C ALA A 148 -6.77 -4.25 20.24
N LEU A 149 -6.02 -3.89 21.28
CA LEU A 149 -5.79 -4.75 22.45
C LEU A 149 -7.05 -5.04 23.24
N TRP A 150 -7.94 -4.04 23.42
CA TRP A 150 -9.16 -4.19 24.22
C TRP A 150 -10.05 -5.35 23.77
N PRO A 151 -10.50 -5.44 22.49
CA PRO A 151 -11.27 -6.58 22.01
C PRO A 151 -10.49 -7.89 22.03
N MET A 152 -9.17 -7.87 21.76
CA MET A 152 -8.33 -9.05 21.90
C MET A 152 -8.35 -9.62 23.32
N PHE A 153 -8.17 -8.77 24.34
CA PHE A 153 -8.27 -9.19 25.75
C PHE A 153 -9.66 -9.70 26.09
N ARG A 154 -10.71 -9.09 25.53
CA ARG A 154 -12.09 -9.54 25.74
C ARG A 154 -12.36 -10.92 25.16
N HIS A 155 -11.79 -11.25 24.00
CA HIS A 155 -12.01 -12.53 23.33
C HIS A 155 -11.10 -13.67 23.84
N TYR A 156 -9.89 -13.36 24.25
CA TYR A 156 -8.87 -14.37 24.60
C TYR A 156 -8.42 -14.29 26.07
N GLY A 157 -8.82 -13.25 26.79
CA GLY A 157 -8.38 -13.02 28.16
C GLY A 157 -6.93 -12.53 28.27
N GLY A 158 -6.50 -12.20 29.47
CA GLY A 158 -5.09 -11.87 29.74
C GLY A 158 -4.16 -13.08 29.66
N PRO A 159 -2.82 -12.89 29.74
CA PRO A 159 -1.85 -14.01 29.66
C PRO A 159 -2.07 -15.07 30.75
N GLY A 160 -2.50 -14.70 31.93
CA GLY A 160 -2.79 -15.64 33.04
C GLY A 160 -1.60 -16.55 33.37
N VAL A 161 -1.80 -17.86 33.30
CA VAL A 161 -0.76 -18.88 33.52
C VAL A 161 0.07 -19.20 32.26
N TRP A 162 -0.08 -18.41 31.17
CA TRP A 162 0.70 -18.59 29.97
C TRP A 162 2.22 -18.46 30.28
N ARG A 163 3.00 -19.37 29.73
CA ARG A 163 4.46 -19.35 29.84
C ARG A 163 5.09 -19.54 28.47
N PRO A 164 6.06 -18.69 28.08
CA PRO A 164 6.74 -18.83 26.80
C PRO A 164 7.59 -20.11 26.78
N HIS A 165 7.36 -20.97 25.77
CA HIS A 165 8.18 -22.17 25.54
C HIS A 165 9.05 -21.93 24.29
N PRO A 166 10.39 -21.80 24.44
CA PRO A 166 11.27 -21.40 23.34
C PRO A 166 11.13 -22.30 22.08
N ALA A 167 11.04 -23.63 22.28
CA ALA A 167 10.87 -24.55 21.16
C ALA A 167 9.58 -24.31 20.38
N HIS A 168 8.49 -24.00 21.08
CA HIS A 168 7.19 -23.70 20.46
C HIS A 168 7.22 -22.37 19.71
N LEU A 169 7.79 -21.33 20.30
CA LEU A 169 7.94 -20.00 19.69
C LEU A 169 8.82 -20.02 18.42
N ILE A 170 9.95 -20.76 18.46
CA ILE A 170 10.81 -20.95 17.29
C ILE A 170 10.07 -21.76 16.20
N GLY A 171 9.34 -22.80 16.59
CA GLY A 171 8.51 -23.58 15.67
C GLY A 171 7.46 -22.70 14.99
N LEU A 172 6.81 -21.83 15.76
CA LEU A 172 5.83 -20.85 15.30
C LEU A 172 6.44 -19.89 14.27
N ALA A 173 7.57 -19.27 14.60
CA ALA A 173 8.27 -18.34 13.72
C ALA A 173 8.74 -19.00 12.42
N ARG A 174 9.27 -20.24 12.48
CA ARG A 174 9.72 -21.00 11.31
C ARG A 174 8.57 -21.40 10.39
N ARG A 175 7.45 -21.86 10.96
CA ARG A 175 6.27 -22.27 10.19
C ARG A 175 5.68 -21.10 9.40
N ASN A 176 5.70 -19.91 9.98
CA ASN A 176 5.16 -18.70 9.34
C ASN A 176 6.18 -17.94 8.46
N ALA A 177 7.45 -18.36 8.41
CA ALA A 177 8.48 -17.69 7.60
C ALA A 177 8.11 -17.52 6.11
N PRO A 178 7.47 -18.50 5.42
CA PRO A 178 7.00 -18.28 4.04
C PRO A 178 5.93 -17.19 3.91
N LEU A 179 5.05 -17.07 4.91
CA LEU A 179 4.03 -16.01 4.94
C LEU A 179 4.67 -14.64 5.21
N ALA A 180 5.68 -14.59 6.08
CA ALA A 180 6.46 -13.37 6.32
C ALA A 180 7.16 -12.89 5.03
N ALA A 181 7.73 -13.81 4.25
CA ALA A 181 8.32 -13.48 2.96
C ALA A 181 7.27 -12.95 1.96
N ALA A 182 6.08 -13.56 1.91
CA ALA A 182 4.99 -13.09 1.08
C ALA A 182 4.52 -11.67 1.48
N ASP A 183 4.40 -11.40 2.78
CA ASP A 183 4.04 -10.08 3.30
C ASP A 183 5.11 -9.03 2.97
N ALA A 184 6.40 -9.39 3.08
CA ALA A 184 7.50 -8.50 2.71
C ALA A 184 7.52 -8.18 1.20
N ILE A 185 7.22 -9.16 0.34
CA ILE A 185 7.11 -8.97 -1.11
C ILE A 185 5.93 -8.05 -1.44
N GLU A 186 4.77 -8.29 -0.83
CA GLU A 186 3.58 -7.44 -1.05
C GLU A 186 3.85 -6.00 -0.60
N TRP A 187 4.44 -5.83 0.58
CA TRP A 187 4.84 -4.50 1.06
C TRP A 187 5.84 -3.84 0.11
N GLY A 188 6.88 -4.58 -0.30
CA GLY A 188 7.90 -4.10 -1.24
C GLY A 188 7.29 -3.64 -2.56
N THR A 189 6.36 -4.41 -3.14
CA THR A 189 5.69 -4.04 -4.39
C THR A 189 4.95 -2.70 -4.30
N ARG A 190 4.45 -2.35 -3.12
CA ARG A 190 3.70 -1.11 -2.89
C ARG A 190 4.56 0.10 -2.49
N ARG A 191 5.79 -0.12 -2.01
CA ARG A 191 6.60 0.91 -1.34
C ARG A 191 8.05 1.00 -1.84
N LEU A 192 8.42 0.16 -2.81
CA LEU A 192 9.78 0.10 -3.33
C LEU A 192 10.20 1.40 -4.01
N ASP A 193 9.27 2.04 -4.69
CA ASP A 193 9.44 3.35 -5.32
C ASP A 193 9.89 4.41 -4.31
N LEU A 194 9.18 4.50 -3.20
CA LEU A 194 9.52 5.39 -2.09
C LEU A 194 10.89 5.05 -1.48
N PHE A 195 11.15 3.76 -1.26
CA PHE A 195 12.42 3.32 -0.68
C PHE A 195 13.61 3.70 -1.57
N ILE A 196 13.51 3.44 -2.89
CA ILE A 196 14.56 3.78 -3.84
C ILE A 196 14.72 5.30 -3.93
N LEU A 197 13.63 6.04 -4.12
CA LEU A 197 13.70 7.50 -4.25
C LEU A 197 14.39 8.16 -3.05
N GLY A 198 14.10 7.67 -1.84
CA GLY A 198 14.68 8.20 -0.61
C GLY A 198 16.20 8.05 -0.51
N GLN A 199 16.81 7.12 -1.28
CA GLN A 199 18.28 6.96 -1.32
C GLN A 199 18.95 7.97 -2.26
N PHE A 200 18.21 8.60 -3.17
CA PHE A 200 18.76 9.45 -4.24
C PHE A 200 18.35 10.92 -4.13
N THR A 201 17.40 11.25 -3.26
CA THR A 201 16.82 12.59 -3.18
C THR A 201 16.85 13.17 -1.77
N SER A 202 16.72 14.50 -1.71
CA SER A 202 16.56 15.20 -0.44
C SER A 202 15.19 14.92 0.20
N PRO A 203 15.04 15.10 1.52
CA PRO A 203 13.75 14.97 2.19
C PRO A 203 12.64 15.86 1.61
N ALA A 204 12.98 17.01 1.05
CA ALA A 204 12.00 17.90 0.41
C ALA A 204 11.37 17.24 -0.81
N ILE A 205 12.17 16.75 -1.76
CA ILE A 205 11.70 16.08 -2.97
C ILE A 205 10.97 14.78 -2.62
N TYR A 206 11.49 14.02 -1.66
CA TYR A 206 10.81 12.84 -1.16
C TYR A 206 9.42 13.16 -0.61
N GLY A 207 9.27 14.27 0.13
CA GLY A 207 7.99 14.75 0.64
C GLY A 207 6.99 15.10 -0.46
N ILE A 208 7.46 15.75 -1.53
CA ILE A 208 6.64 16.05 -2.70
C ILE A 208 6.11 14.77 -3.35
N TYR A 209 6.99 13.79 -3.59
CA TYR A 209 6.59 12.50 -4.14
C TYR A 209 5.62 11.73 -3.24
N TYR A 210 5.87 11.73 -1.93
CA TYR A 210 5.00 11.09 -0.95
C TYR A 210 3.58 11.68 -0.99
N MET A 211 3.45 13.01 -1.09
CA MET A 211 2.14 13.65 -1.19
C MET A 211 1.45 13.31 -2.53
N ALA A 212 2.19 13.31 -3.65
CA ALA A 212 1.67 12.86 -4.93
C ALA A 212 1.16 11.41 -4.85
N GLN A 213 1.87 10.52 -4.15
CA GLN A 213 1.44 9.14 -3.93
C GLN A 213 0.18 9.05 -3.06
N GLN A 214 0.02 9.90 -2.04
CA GLN A 214 -1.21 9.95 -1.24
C GLN A 214 -2.42 10.34 -2.10
N VAL A 215 -2.28 11.32 -2.97
CA VAL A 215 -3.33 11.71 -3.93
C VAL A 215 -3.61 10.55 -4.90
N ALA A 216 -2.57 9.95 -5.49
CA ALA A 216 -2.70 8.83 -6.40
C ALA A 216 -3.27 7.55 -5.75
N SER A 217 -3.30 7.46 -4.41
CA SER A 217 -3.93 6.35 -3.70
C SER A 217 -5.46 6.35 -3.75
N LEU A 218 -6.10 7.47 -4.14
CA LEU A 218 -7.55 7.58 -4.20
C LEU A 218 -8.19 6.58 -5.19
N PRO A 219 -7.72 6.44 -6.44
CA PRO A 219 -8.21 5.40 -7.36
C PRO A 219 -8.02 3.99 -6.81
N GLN A 220 -6.95 3.74 -6.06
CA GLN A 220 -6.68 2.43 -5.47
C GLN A 220 -7.77 1.97 -4.50
N LYS A 221 -8.40 2.90 -3.76
CA LYS A 221 -9.50 2.59 -2.83
C LYS A 221 -10.74 2.06 -3.55
N LEU A 222 -10.99 2.47 -4.79
CA LEU A 222 -12.09 1.92 -5.59
C LEU A 222 -11.92 0.43 -5.85
N LYS A 223 -10.71 0.00 -6.18
CA LYS A 223 -10.37 -1.40 -6.45
C LYS A 223 -10.65 -2.30 -5.25
N THR A 224 -10.29 -1.89 -4.04
CA THR A 224 -10.49 -2.69 -2.82
C THR A 224 -11.95 -2.97 -2.52
N SER A 225 -12.87 -2.15 -3.04
CA SER A 225 -14.32 -2.36 -2.91
C SER A 225 -14.84 -3.55 -3.72
N PHE A 226 -14.14 -3.95 -4.78
CA PHE A 226 -14.53 -5.09 -5.64
C PHE A 226 -13.89 -6.42 -5.21
N GLU A 227 -12.76 -6.40 -4.52
CA GLU A 227 -12.02 -7.59 -4.11
C GLU A 227 -12.84 -8.62 -3.31
N PRO A 228 -13.68 -8.23 -2.32
CA PRO A 228 -14.46 -9.19 -1.54
C PRO A 228 -15.48 -9.98 -2.35
N ILE A 229 -15.96 -9.42 -3.46
CA ILE A 229 -16.97 -10.04 -4.32
C ILE A 229 -16.33 -10.99 -5.32
N LEU A 230 -15.15 -10.66 -5.82
CA LEU A 230 -14.45 -11.43 -6.85
C LEU A 230 -14.03 -12.82 -6.38
N GLY A 231 -13.49 -12.95 -5.19
CA GLY A 231 -12.98 -14.22 -4.67
C GLY A 231 -14.02 -15.34 -4.68
N PRO A 232 -15.20 -15.20 -4.03
CA PRO A 232 -16.24 -16.20 -4.00
C PRO A 232 -16.80 -16.55 -5.38
N VAL A 233 -16.96 -15.56 -6.28
CA VAL A 233 -17.49 -15.77 -7.62
C VAL A 233 -16.52 -16.56 -8.50
N ILE A 234 -15.23 -16.23 -8.43
CA ILE A 234 -14.17 -16.93 -9.17
C ILE A 234 -14.04 -18.38 -8.65
N THR A 235 -13.96 -18.57 -7.34
CA THR A 235 -13.79 -19.92 -6.74
C THR A 235 -14.95 -20.84 -7.06
N ARG A 236 -16.18 -20.35 -7.04
CA ARG A 236 -17.35 -21.13 -7.44
C ARG A 236 -17.28 -21.52 -8.91
N SER A 237 -16.98 -20.60 -9.81
CA SER A 237 -16.88 -20.86 -11.24
C SER A 237 -15.72 -21.81 -11.59
N LEU A 238 -14.62 -21.75 -10.83
CA LEU A 238 -13.49 -22.70 -10.95
C LEU A 238 -13.87 -24.11 -10.48
N ALA A 239 -14.60 -24.23 -9.37
CA ALA A 239 -15.07 -25.51 -8.86
C ALA A 239 -16.00 -26.22 -9.88
N GLU A 240 -16.82 -25.46 -10.59
CA GLU A 240 -17.71 -25.93 -11.67
C GLU A 240 -16.98 -26.10 -13.02
N LYS A 241 -15.65 -25.90 -13.06
CA LYS A 241 -14.80 -25.97 -14.28
C LYS A 241 -15.27 -25.07 -15.44
N ARG A 242 -16.00 -23.99 -15.13
CA ARG A 242 -16.49 -23.01 -16.11
C ARG A 242 -15.42 -21.95 -16.43
N PHE A 243 -14.33 -22.37 -17.04
CA PHE A 243 -13.15 -21.50 -17.30
C PHE A 243 -13.47 -20.28 -18.17
N ALA A 244 -14.32 -20.44 -19.18
CA ALA A 244 -14.76 -19.32 -20.03
C ALA A 244 -15.57 -18.28 -19.24
N ALA A 245 -16.39 -18.71 -18.28
CA ALA A 245 -17.12 -17.80 -17.39
C ALA A 245 -16.16 -17.02 -16.48
N VAL A 246 -15.13 -17.68 -15.94
CA VAL A 246 -14.09 -17.00 -15.16
C VAL A 246 -13.39 -15.93 -15.99
N ALA A 247 -12.97 -16.25 -17.21
CA ALA A 247 -12.32 -15.29 -18.11
C ALA A 247 -13.23 -14.09 -18.43
N ALA A 248 -14.52 -14.33 -18.70
CA ALA A 248 -15.51 -13.29 -18.96
C ALA A 248 -15.71 -12.38 -17.73
N GLN A 249 -15.84 -12.96 -16.54
CA GLN A 249 -15.97 -12.21 -15.27
C GLN A 249 -14.75 -11.34 -14.98
N VAL A 250 -13.54 -11.91 -15.10
CA VAL A 250 -12.28 -11.16 -14.92
C VAL A 250 -12.20 -10.01 -15.92
N SER A 251 -12.53 -10.24 -17.19
CA SER A 251 -12.51 -9.21 -18.22
C SER A 251 -13.53 -8.11 -17.96
N GLN A 252 -14.74 -8.47 -17.54
CA GLN A 252 -15.81 -7.50 -17.28
C GLN A 252 -15.52 -6.65 -16.04
N VAL A 253 -15.12 -7.27 -14.93
CA VAL A 253 -14.77 -6.54 -13.69
C VAL A 253 -13.53 -5.70 -13.92
N GLY A 254 -12.52 -6.24 -14.61
CA GLY A 254 -11.33 -5.50 -15.01
C GLY A 254 -11.66 -4.26 -15.83
N PHE A 255 -12.57 -4.35 -16.78
CA PHE A 255 -13.06 -3.21 -17.55
C PHE A 255 -13.64 -2.11 -16.65
N TRP A 256 -14.54 -2.46 -15.72
CA TRP A 256 -15.18 -1.49 -14.84
C TRP A 256 -14.17 -0.84 -13.88
N ILE A 257 -13.21 -1.60 -13.38
CA ILE A 257 -12.15 -1.06 -12.52
C ILE A 257 -11.26 -0.09 -13.31
N ILE A 258 -10.83 -0.46 -14.53
CA ILE A 258 -10.04 0.43 -15.39
C ILE A 258 -10.84 1.70 -15.71
N ALA A 259 -12.13 1.56 -16.08
CA ALA A 259 -12.97 2.70 -16.38
C ALA A 259 -13.10 3.66 -15.18
N ALA A 260 -13.40 3.15 -14.01
CA ALA A 260 -13.50 3.98 -12.80
C ALA A 260 -12.17 4.64 -12.44
N GLN A 261 -11.07 3.88 -12.46
CA GLN A 261 -9.73 4.42 -12.15
C GLN A 261 -9.26 5.43 -13.19
N ALA A 262 -9.53 5.21 -14.49
CA ALA A 262 -9.19 6.16 -15.55
C ALA A 262 -9.97 7.47 -15.38
N GLY A 263 -11.27 7.41 -15.05
CA GLY A 263 -12.04 8.61 -14.74
C GLY A 263 -11.45 9.43 -13.60
N VAL A 264 -11.10 8.77 -12.47
CA VAL A 264 -10.45 9.45 -11.34
C VAL A 264 -9.05 9.95 -11.71
N ALA A 265 -8.29 9.17 -12.48
CA ALA A 265 -6.95 9.57 -12.92
C ALA A 265 -6.98 10.82 -13.84
N LEU A 266 -7.96 10.90 -14.72
CA LEU A 266 -8.17 12.10 -15.55
C LEU A 266 -8.60 13.31 -14.70
N ALA A 267 -9.53 13.11 -13.77
CA ALA A 267 -10.04 14.16 -12.89
C ALA A 267 -8.98 14.76 -11.96
N LEU A 268 -7.98 13.96 -11.55
CA LEU A 268 -6.91 14.41 -10.67
C LEU A 268 -5.61 14.74 -11.41
N GLY A 269 -5.36 14.09 -12.55
CA GLY A 269 -4.10 14.20 -13.27
C GLY A 269 -4.08 15.37 -14.26
N ILE A 270 -5.20 15.69 -14.91
CA ILE A 270 -5.27 16.82 -15.83
C ILE A 270 -5.11 18.13 -15.04
N PRO A 271 -5.93 18.41 -13.99
CA PRO A 271 -5.74 19.58 -13.14
C PRO A 271 -4.67 19.33 -12.07
N GLY A 272 -3.61 18.60 -12.40
CA GLY A 272 -2.64 18.13 -11.42
C GLY A 272 -1.94 19.24 -10.64
N GLU A 273 -1.68 20.39 -11.25
CA GLU A 273 -1.11 21.56 -10.57
C GLU A 273 -2.07 22.12 -9.53
N ALA A 274 -3.33 22.30 -9.90
CA ALA A 274 -4.36 22.77 -8.98
C ALA A 274 -4.60 21.76 -7.84
N VAL A 275 -4.61 20.44 -8.14
CA VAL A 275 -4.78 19.38 -7.15
C VAL A 275 -3.61 19.35 -6.17
N MET A 276 -2.37 19.43 -6.64
CA MET A 276 -1.19 19.48 -5.76
C MET A 276 -1.11 20.82 -5.01
N GLY A 277 -1.55 21.91 -5.62
CA GLY A 277 -1.66 23.23 -4.99
C GLY A 277 -2.62 23.26 -3.79
N LEU A 278 -3.70 22.46 -3.81
CA LEU A 278 -4.58 22.29 -2.64
C LEU A 278 -3.87 21.67 -1.43
N VAL A 279 -2.85 20.85 -1.67
CA VAL A 279 -2.05 20.27 -0.58
C VAL A 279 -1.07 21.33 -0.03
N GLY A 280 -0.55 22.16 -0.91
CA GLY A 280 0.35 23.26 -0.61
C GLY A 280 1.17 23.67 -1.84
N PRO A 281 1.50 24.97 -1.98
CA PRO A 281 2.22 25.45 -3.15
C PRO A 281 3.58 24.79 -3.36
N GLU A 282 4.22 24.33 -2.29
CA GLU A 282 5.49 23.62 -2.35
C GLU A 282 5.39 22.20 -2.94
N PHE A 283 4.18 21.66 -3.13
CA PHE A 283 3.95 20.32 -3.70
C PHE A 283 3.63 20.33 -5.19
N VAL A 284 3.42 21.49 -5.80
CA VAL A 284 3.07 21.62 -7.23
C VAL A 284 4.11 20.98 -8.15
N ASP A 285 5.39 21.05 -7.79
CA ASP A 285 6.47 20.38 -8.53
C ASP A 285 6.30 18.85 -8.64
N GLY A 286 5.40 18.26 -7.84
CA GLY A 286 5.06 16.84 -7.88
C GLY A 286 4.06 16.43 -8.96
N THR A 287 3.51 17.39 -9.73
CA THR A 287 2.47 17.13 -10.75
C THR A 287 2.89 16.09 -11.78
N GLY A 288 4.15 16.13 -12.25
CA GLY A 288 4.66 15.14 -13.19
C GLY A 288 4.71 13.73 -12.60
N ALA A 289 5.11 13.60 -11.33
CA ALA A 289 5.10 12.32 -10.63
C ALA A 289 3.66 11.83 -10.39
N LEU A 290 2.73 12.73 -10.02
CA LEU A 290 1.31 12.43 -9.85
C LEU A 290 0.70 11.84 -11.11
N ALA A 291 0.98 12.41 -12.29
CA ALA A 291 0.46 11.92 -13.56
C ALA A 291 0.89 10.47 -13.83
N PHE A 292 2.17 10.12 -13.64
CA PHE A 292 2.64 8.76 -13.81
C PHE A 292 2.11 7.80 -12.74
N LEU A 293 1.96 8.25 -11.49
CA LEU A 293 1.38 7.45 -10.41
C LEU A 293 -0.09 7.11 -10.68
N LEU A 294 -0.88 8.09 -11.12
CA LEU A 294 -2.28 7.88 -11.51
C LEU A 294 -2.40 6.93 -12.70
N ALA A 295 -1.54 7.11 -13.72
CA ALA A 295 -1.47 6.19 -14.85
C ALA A 295 -1.06 4.77 -14.42
N ALA A 296 -0.14 4.64 -13.45
CA ALA A 296 0.27 3.36 -12.88
C ALA A 296 -0.91 2.60 -12.25
N GLU A 297 -1.79 3.29 -11.53
CA GLU A 297 -2.99 2.67 -10.93
C GLU A 297 -3.97 2.16 -12.00
N VAL A 298 -4.19 2.92 -13.06
CA VAL A 298 -5.04 2.50 -14.19
C VAL A 298 -4.46 1.25 -14.87
N VAL A 299 -3.16 1.27 -15.15
CA VAL A 299 -2.47 0.16 -15.81
C VAL A 299 -2.44 -1.08 -14.93
N ALA A 300 -2.32 -0.93 -13.61
CA ALA A 300 -2.29 -2.02 -12.65
C ALA A 300 -3.62 -2.80 -12.53
N ALA A 301 -4.75 -2.20 -12.90
CA ALA A 301 -6.07 -2.78 -12.70
C ALA A 301 -6.21 -4.19 -13.28
N THR A 302 -5.70 -4.42 -14.50
CA THR A 302 -5.75 -5.73 -15.15
C THR A 302 -4.92 -6.78 -14.40
N ALA A 303 -3.74 -6.40 -13.87
CA ALA A 303 -2.90 -7.29 -13.08
C ALA A 303 -3.63 -7.78 -11.84
N VAL A 304 -4.30 -6.87 -11.13
CA VAL A 304 -4.98 -7.15 -9.86
C VAL A 304 -6.15 -8.10 -10.04
N VAL A 305 -7.01 -7.85 -11.04
CA VAL A 305 -8.15 -8.72 -11.30
C VAL A 305 -7.70 -10.10 -11.79
N SER A 306 -6.66 -10.15 -12.62
CA SER A 306 -6.04 -11.41 -13.06
C SER A 306 -5.42 -12.18 -11.90
N GLU A 307 -4.77 -11.49 -10.97
CA GLU A 307 -4.17 -12.07 -9.76
C GLU A 307 -5.21 -12.75 -8.89
N ALA A 308 -6.40 -12.17 -8.73
CA ALA A 308 -7.49 -12.75 -7.95
C ALA A 308 -7.86 -14.18 -8.41
N ALA A 309 -7.71 -14.48 -9.71
CA ALA A 309 -7.91 -15.83 -10.26
C ALA A 309 -6.60 -16.67 -10.21
N LEU A 310 -5.45 -16.05 -10.52
CA LEU A 310 -4.16 -16.75 -10.59
C LEU A 310 -3.71 -17.33 -9.25
N VAL A 311 -4.08 -16.72 -8.14
CA VAL A 311 -3.80 -17.24 -6.79
C VAL A 311 -4.37 -18.65 -6.58
N TYR A 312 -5.50 -18.97 -7.23
CA TYR A 312 -6.14 -20.28 -7.13
C TYR A 312 -5.63 -21.27 -8.18
N VAL A 313 -5.36 -20.81 -9.41
CA VAL A 313 -5.04 -21.72 -10.54
C VAL A 313 -3.55 -21.88 -10.82
N ALA A 314 -2.70 -20.90 -10.43
CA ALA A 314 -1.27 -20.91 -10.75
C ALA A 314 -0.42 -20.13 -9.74
N ARG A 315 -0.60 -20.39 -8.45
CA ARG A 315 0.01 -19.65 -7.33
C ARG A 315 1.51 -19.40 -7.51
N HIS A 316 2.29 -20.42 -7.84
CA HIS A 316 3.75 -20.29 -7.99
C HIS A 316 4.14 -19.41 -9.19
N ARG A 317 3.43 -19.53 -10.31
CA ARG A 317 3.70 -18.71 -11.50
C ARG A 317 3.31 -17.25 -11.26
N ASN A 318 2.20 -17.02 -10.55
CA ASN A 318 1.80 -15.69 -10.12
C ASN A 318 2.88 -15.03 -9.23
N LEU A 319 3.41 -15.78 -8.26
CA LEU A 319 4.50 -15.31 -7.40
C LEU A 319 5.76 -14.95 -8.20
N LEU A 320 6.13 -15.78 -9.18
CA LEU A 320 7.29 -15.48 -10.04
C LEU A 320 7.10 -14.20 -10.86
N ILE A 321 5.90 -13.96 -11.40
CA ILE A 321 5.60 -12.70 -12.11
C ILE A 321 5.66 -11.52 -11.15
N SER A 322 5.15 -11.65 -9.92
CA SER A 322 5.21 -10.58 -8.93
C SER A 322 6.66 -10.26 -8.52
N LEU A 323 7.51 -11.28 -8.33
CA LEU A 323 8.94 -11.10 -8.09
C LEU A 323 9.66 -10.44 -9.28
N ALA A 324 9.35 -10.88 -10.50
CA ALA A 324 9.90 -10.28 -11.73
C ALA A 324 9.47 -8.80 -11.86
N THR A 325 8.21 -8.48 -11.53
CA THR A 325 7.71 -7.11 -11.51
C THR A 325 8.47 -6.24 -10.51
N LEU A 326 8.70 -6.76 -9.30
CA LEU A 326 9.45 -6.05 -8.26
C LEU A 326 10.90 -5.80 -8.68
N ALA A 327 11.56 -6.81 -9.25
CA ALA A 327 12.91 -6.69 -9.78
C ALA A 327 12.97 -5.69 -10.95
N LEU A 328 12.01 -5.76 -11.88
CA LEU A 328 11.92 -4.83 -13.00
C LEU A 328 11.70 -3.38 -12.52
N GLN A 329 10.82 -3.17 -11.54
CA GLN A 329 10.60 -1.86 -10.92
C GLN A 329 11.89 -1.31 -10.32
N ALA A 330 12.64 -2.14 -9.57
CA ALA A 330 13.90 -1.72 -8.97
C ALA A 330 14.92 -1.30 -10.03
N VAL A 331 15.11 -2.15 -11.04
CA VAL A 331 16.07 -1.89 -12.14
C VAL A 331 15.70 -0.65 -12.93
N LEU A 332 14.42 -0.50 -13.29
CA LEU A 332 13.95 0.68 -14.02
C LEU A 332 14.04 1.96 -13.17
N SER A 333 13.69 1.91 -11.88
CA SER A 333 13.77 3.08 -11.00
C SER A 333 15.20 3.58 -10.88
N VAL A 334 16.15 2.69 -10.57
CA VAL A 334 17.57 3.05 -10.48
C VAL A 334 18.11 3.49 -11.85
N GLY A 335 17.79 2.74 -12.90
CA GLY A 335 18.25 3.05 -14.26
C GLY A 335 17.79 4.42 -14.75
N LEU A 336 16.49 4.73 -14.58
CA LEU A 336 15.94 6.03 -15.02
C LEU A 336 16.47 7.19 -14.16
N ILE A 337 16.70 6.99 -12.85
CA ILE A 337 17.37 8.00 -12.02
C ILE A 337 18.80 8.27 -12.53
N LEU A 338 19.58 7.22 -12.82
CA LEU A 338 20.93 7.38 -13.33
C LEU A 338 20.96 8.07 -14.69
N VAL A 339 20.03 7.75 -15.59
CA VAL A 339 19.85 8.44 -16.87
C VAL A 339 19.52 9.91 -16.65
N ALA A 340 18.52 10.23 -15.81
CA ALA A 340 18.16 11.60 -15.49
C ALA A 340 19.35 12.39 -14.91
N ARG A 341 20.14 11.74 -14.05
CA ARG A 341 21.36 12.32 -13.49
C ARG A 341 22.45 12.56 -14.54
N SER A 342 22.64 11.62 -15.47
CA SER A 342 23.63 11.75 -16.56
C SER A 342 23.25 12.86 -17.54
N MET A 343 21.95 13.15 -17.71
CA MET A 343 21.43 14.24 -18.51
C MET A 343 21.49 15.61 -17.79
N GLY A 344 21.95 15.65 -16.54
CA GLY A 344 22.01 16.88 -15.73
C GLY A 344 20.66 17.42 -15.30
N LEU A 345 19.61 16.57 -15.29
CA LEU A 345 18.27 16.99 -14.88
C LEU A 345 18.22 17.26 -13.37
N PRO A 346 17.49 18.30 -12.94
CA PRO A 346 17.26 18.57 -11.53
C PRO A 346 16.70 17.37 -10.78
N PRO A 347 17.06 17.15 -9.49
CA PRO A 347 16.65 15.98 -8.72
C PRO A 347 15.13 15.79 -8.58
N ILE A 348 14.32 16.83 -8.82
CA ILE A 348 12.85 16.71 -8.83
C ILE A 348 12.36 15.75 -9.93
N TYR A 349 13.07 15.64 -11.05
CA TYR A 349 12.73 14.69 -12.13
C TYR A 349 12.96 13.22 -11.74
N TYR A 350 13.74 12.96 -10.68
CA TYR A 350 13.90 11.59 -10.18
C TYR A 350 12.59 11.04 -9.60
N ALA A 351 11.74 11.92 -9.04
CA ALA A 351 10.39 11.57 -8.62
C ALA A 351 9.53 11.08 -9.81
N GLY A 352 9.55 11.82 -10.92
CA GLY A 352 8.88 11.40 -12.16
C GLY A 352 9.48 10.11 -12.75
N ALA A 353 10.81 9.95 -12.70
CA ALA A 353 11.50 8.75 -13.19
C ALA A 353 11.07 7.49 -12.43
N VAL A 354 10.98 7.56 -11.10
CA VAL A 354 10.53 6.43 -10.26
C VAL A 354 9.05 6.12 -10.49
N ALA A 355 8.20 7.15 -10.63
CA ALA A 355 6.79 6.97 -10.95
C ALA A 355 6.59 6.31 -12.32
N LEU A 356 7.36 6.72 -13.34
CA LEU A 356 7.38 6.10 -14.65
C LEU A 356 7.85 4.64 -14.57
N ALA A 357 8.90 4.34 -13.80
CA ALA A 357 9.37 2.98 -13.59
C ALA A 357 8.28 2.09 -12.97
N LEU A 358 7.55 2.59 -11.98
CA LEU A 358 6.42 1.91 -11.37
C LEU A 358 5.32 1.61 -12.41
N MET A 359 4.95 2.62 -13.20
CA MET A 359 3.94 2.48 -14.25
C MET A 359 4.34 1.39 -15.28
N LEU A 360 5.59 1.39 -15.73
CA LEU A 360 6.09 0.39 -16.68
C LEU A 360 6.14 -1.02 -16.09
N ALA A 361 6.58 -1.16 -14.83
CA ALA A 361 6.61 -2.44 -14.14
C ALA A 361 5.20 -3.01 -13.92
N LEU A 362 4.23 -2.18 -13.53
CA LEU A 362 2.84 -2.59 -13.38
C LEU A 362 2.18 -2.89 -14.74
N GLY A 363 2.59 -2.21 -15.81
CA GLY A 363 2.22 -2.53 -17.19
C GLY A 363 2.69 -3.93 -17.59
N PHE A 364 3.96 -4.25 -17.32
CA PHE A 364 4.48 -5.60 -17.51
C PHE A 364 3.67 -6.64 -16.71
N ALA A 365 3.39 -6.38 -15.43
CA ALA A 365 2.59 -7.27 -14.60
C ALA A 365 1.20 -7.50 -15.18
N SER A 366 0.54 -6.45 -15.68
CA SER A 366 -0.80 -6.53 -16.28
C SER A 366 -0.81 -7.40 -17.52
N VAL A 367 0.13 -7.21 -18.42
CA VAL A 367 0.25 -8.04 -19.63
C VAL A 367 0.60 -9.48 -19.29
N ALA A 368 1.60 -9.69 -18.42
CA ALA A 368 2.08 -11.03 -18.08
C ALA A 368 1.02 -11.85 -17.32
N LYS A 369 0.32 -11.26 -16.34
CA LYS A 369 -0.73 -11.94 -15.57
C LYS A 369 -1.97 -12.23 -16.41
N ALA A 370 -2.42 -11.28 -17.24
CA ALA A 370 -3.55 -11.49 -18.15
C ALA A 370 -3.24 -12.59 -19.19
N TRP A 371 -2.04 -12.55 -19.78
CA TRP A 371 -1.60 -13.57 -20.71
C TRP A 371 -1.51 -14.97 -20.07
N LEU A 372 -0.91 -15.06 -18.88
CA LEU A 372 -0.82 -16.32 -18.14
C LEU A 372 -2.21 -16.87 -17.81
N LEU A 373 -3.12 -16.02 -17.35
CA LEU A 373 -4.49 -16.41 -17.01
C LEU A 373 -5.25 -16.88 -18.26
N ALA A 374 -5.18 -16.13 -19.36
CA ALA A 374 -5.82 -16.50 -20.63
C ALA A 374 -5.32 -17.87 -21.14
N ARG A 375 -4.01 -18.13 -21.01
CA ARG A 375 -3.40 -19.42 -21.41
C ARG A 375 -3.88 -20.58 -20.55
N ILE A 376 -4.06 -20.38 -19.23
CA ILE A 376 -4.53 -21.43 -18.31
C ILE A 376 -6.02 -21.70 -18.51
N LEU A 377 -6.82 -20.65 -18.64
CA LEU A 377 -8.26 -20.76 -18.83
C LEU A 377 -8.66 -21.17 -20.26
N LYS A 378 -7.71 -21.14 -21.21
CA LYS A 378 -7.93 -21.34 -22.65
C LYS A 378 -9.07 -20.44 -23.20
N ALA A 379 -9.18 -19.24 -22.65
CA ALA A 379 -10.17 -18.24 -22.98
C ALA A 379 -9.55 -16.84 -22.93
N PRO A 380 -9.93 -15.91 -23.83
CA PRO A 380 -9.35 -14.57 -23.85
C PRO A 380 -9.70 -13.80 -22.56
N VAL A 381 -8.70 -13.17 -21.97
CA VAL A 381 -8.85 -12.23 -20.85
C VAL A 381 -8.49 -10.84 -21.38
N ASN A 382 -9.51 -10.03 -21.66
CA ASN A 382 -9.33 -8.69 -22.20
C ASN A 382 -10.20 -7.69 -21.42
N SER A 383 -9.56 -6.93 -20.54
CA SER A 383 -10.20 -5.89 -19.73
C SER A 383 -10.19 -4.53 -20.44
N LEU A 384 -9.34 -4.34 -21.45
CA LEU A 384 -9.21 -3.08 -22.18
C LEU A 384 -10.10 -3.12 -23.44
N ARG A 385 -11.05 -2.18 -23.54
CA ARG A 385 -11.90 -1.97 -24.72
C ARG A 385 -11.51 -0.68 -25.43
N TRP A 386 -11.54 -0.67 -26.75
CA TRP A 386 -11.21 0.49 -27.56
C TRP A 386 -12.06 1.73 -27.21
N ALA A 387 -13.31 1.55 -26.84
CA ALA A 387 -14.17 2.65 -26.37
C ALA A 387 -13.54 3.41 -25.21
N LEU A 388 -12.94 2.70 -24.24
CA LEU A 388 -12.27 3.31 -23.10
C LEU A 388 -11.01 4.10 -23.53
N VAL A 389 -10.26 3.60 -24.50
CA VAL A 389 -9.08 4.29 -25.04
C VAL A 389 -9.50 5.62 -25.69
N TRP A 390 -10.55 5.60 -26.52
CA TRP A 390 -11.07 6.80 -27.16
C TRP A 390 -11.68 7.78 -26.16
N ALA A 391 -12.45 7.30 -25.18
CA ALA A 391 -13.01 8.14 -24.12
C ALA A 391 -11.89 8.83 -23.30
N THR A 392 -10.85 8.06 -22.91
CA THR A 392 -9.70 8.59 -22.17
C THR A 392 -8.92 9.62 -23.01
N ALA A 393 -8.64 9.32 -24.28
CA ALA A 393 -7.92 10.22 -25.16
C ALA A 393 -8.74 11.50 -25.43
N GLY A 394 -10.04 11.38 -25.69
CA GLY A 394 -10.93 12.52 -25.88
C GLY A 394 -11.02 13.42 -24.64
N ALA A 395 -11.20 12.82 -23.47
CA ALA A 395 -11.22 13.55 -22.21
C ALA A 395 -9.87 14.23 -21.89
N ALA A 396 -8.75 13.57 -22.22
CA ALA A 396 -7.43 14.17 -22.03
C ALA A 396 -7.19 15.38 -22.94
N VAL A 397 -7.53 15.26 -24.24
CA VAL A 397 -7.35 16.35 -25.22
C VAL A 397 -8.25 17.53 -24.88
N LEU A 398 -9.54 17.28 -24.61
CA LEU A 398 -10.49 18.35 -24.26
C LEU A 398 -10.24 18.92 -22.86
N GLY A 399 -9.81 18.05 -21.92
CA GLY A 399 -9.44 18.44 -20.57
C GLY A 399 -8.20 19.33 -20.51
N TRP A 400 -7.27 19.16 -21.47
CA TRP A 400 -6.12 20.06 -21.57
C TRP A 400 -6.56 21.52 -21.81
N GLY A 401 -7.69 21.75 -22.48
CA GLY A 401 -8.28 23.07 -22.57
C GLY A 401 -8.73 23.64 -21.22
N ALA A 402 -9.11 22.81 -20.28
CA ALA A 402 -9.53 23.22 -18.94
C ALA A 402 -8.35 23.71 -18.08
N THR A 403 -7.11 23.26 -18.36
CA THR A 403 -5.90 23.74 -17.65
C THR A 403 -5.54 25.20 -17.94
N GLN A 404 -6.22 25.82 -18.89
CA GLN A 404 -6.07 27.27 -19.17
C GLN A 404 -6.95 28.15 -18.27
N LEU A 405 -7.81 27.51 -17.46
CA LEU A 405 -8.66 28.21 -16.49
C LEU A 405 -7.87 28.53 -15.21
N PRO A 406 -8.29 29.54 -14.42
CA PRO A 406 -7.78 29.71 -13.08
C PRO A 406 -7.99 28.45 -12.23
N GLU A 407 -7.07 28.12 -11.31
CA GLU A 407 -7.06 26.89 -10.51
C GLU A 407 -8.43 26.54 -9.88
N TRP A 408 -9.13 27.52 -9.30
CA TRP A 408 -10.45 27.30 -8.71
C TRP A 408 -11.51 26.91 -9.75
N ALA A 409 -11.45 27.49 -10.97
CA ALA A 409 -12.39 27.19 -12.05
C ALA A 409 -12.02 25.85 -12.71
N GLU A 410 -10.75 25.52 -12.80
CA GLU A 410 -10.26 24.23 -13.26
C GLU A 410 -10.81 23.09 -12.39
N LEU A 411 -10.80 23.25 -11.06
CA LEU A 411 -11.34 22.26 -10.14
C LEU A 411 -12.87 22.20 -10.15
N LEU A 412 -13.56 23.34 -10.13
CA LEU A 412 -15.02 23.37 -10.01
C LEU A 412 -15.77 23.12 -11.33
N ILE A 413 -15.19 23.52 -12.47
CA ILE A 413 -15.80 23.42 -13.79
C ILE A 413 -15.05 22.41 -14.65
N GLY A 414 -13.73 22.46 -14.65
CA GLY A 414 -12.88 21.60 -15.47
C GLY A 414 -13.03 20.11 -15.11
N VAL A 415 -12.99 19.76 -13.84
CA VAL A 415 -13.15 18.35 -13.39
C VAL A 415 -14.52 17.77 -13.80
N PRO A 416 -15.68 18.41 -13.52
CA PRO A 416 -16.97 17.93 -14.01
C PRO A 416 -17.05 17.83 -15.54
N PHE A 417 -16.44 18.78 -16.26
CA PHE A 417 -16.37 18.77 -17.72
C PHE A 417 -15.57 17.55 -18.23
N ILE A 418 -14.38 17.30 -17.68
CA ILE A 418 -13.53 16.15 -18.03
C ILE A 418 -14.28 14.83 -17.80
N LEU A 419 -14.92 14.70 -16.63
CA LEU A 419 -15.70 13.52 -16.29
C LEU A 419 -16.94 13.37 -17.19
N GLY A 420 -17.61 14.48 -17.55
CA GLY A 420 -18.73 14.48 -18.48
C GLY A 420 -18.33 14.00 -19.87
N VAL A 421 -17.22 14.50 -20.41
CA VAL A 421 -16.66 14.06 -21.70
C VAL A 421 -16.23 12.59 -21.66
N TYR A 422 -15.61 12.18 -20.54
CA TYR A 422 -15.18 10.79 -20.36
C TYR A 422 -16.35 9.80 -20.29
N ALA A 423 -17.44 10.19 -19.67
CA ALA A 423 -18.62 9.34 -19.47
C ALA A 423 -19.53 9.28 -20.75
N TRP A 424 -19.44 10.25 -21.64
CA TRP A 424 -20.20 10.32 -22.90
C TRP A 424 -19.58 9.47 -23.99
#